data_24a2afb46019f7d5d9842b8ec9abbe1a
#
_entry.id   24a2afb46019f7d5d9842b8ec9abbe1a
#
_cell.length_a   1.000
_cell.length_b   1.000
_cell.length_c   1.000
_cell.angle_alpha   90.00
_cell.angle_beta   90.00
_cell.angle_gamma   90.00
#
_symmetry.space_group_name_H-M   'P 1'
#
loop_
_entity.id
_entity.type
_entity.pdbx_description
1 polymer ?
#
loop_
_entity_poly.entity_id
_entity_poly.type
_entity_poly.pdbx_seq_one_letter_code
_entity_poly.pdbx_strand_id
1 'polypeptide(L)'
;MPASSTPRVALLCSVLLPGLGQVYNRESKKGLIIFACAVGLGVLGSWFSGFNQFAMLLALVLLWLSAATDAYQMAKNAGHLAEFYYRKTFVVTMLLLVGPLALPLLWESTNFSRTGRWLWTIIVVSVALLFIATPYLLKGIVV
;
A
#
# COMPACT_ATOMS: atom_id res chain seq x y z
N MET A 1 -19.47 22.89 -7.39
CA MET A 1 -19.89 21.67 -6.69
C MET A 1 -19.04 20.52 -7.21
N PRO A 2 -18.31 19.79 -6.39
CA PRO A 2 -17.62 18.61 -6.88
C PRO A 2 -18.67 17.59 -7.28
N ALA A 3 -18.57 17.06 -8.50
CA ALA A 3 -19.42 15.98 -8.97
C ALA A 3 -19.28 14.85 -7.95
N SER A 4 -20.39 14.44 -7.34
CA SER A 4 -20.43 13.36 -6.35
C SER A 4 -19.95 12.09 -7.02
N SER A 5 -18.72 11.69 -6.74
CA SER A 5 -18.22 10.39 -7.18
C SER A 5 -19.09 9.31 -6.52
N THR A 6 -19.63 8.41 -7.33
CA THR A 6 -20.51 7.36 -6.83
C THR A 6 -19.64 6.28 -6.15
N PRO A 7 -19.84 5.97 -4.86
CA PRO A 7 -18.96 5.03 -4.13
C PRO A 7 -18.85 3.66 -4.78
N ARG A 8 -19.94 3.15 -5.36
CA ARG A 8 -19.97 1.86 -6.06
C ARG A 8 -19.11 1.88 -7.33
N VAL A 9 -19.13 3.00 -8.08
CA VAL A 9 -18.32 3.13 -9.30
C VAL A 9 -16.85 3.23 -8.94
N ALA A 10 -16.48 4.01 -7.90
CA ALA A 10 -15.11 4.09 -7.41
C ALA A 10 -14.57 2.72 -6.97
N LEU A 11 -15.40 1.93 -6.27
CA LEU A 11 -15.08 0.56 -5.89
C LEU A 11 -14.82 -0.33 -7.11
N LEU A 12 -15.77 -0.36 -8.07
CA LEU A 12 -15.65 -1.17 -9.28
C LEU A 12 -14.41 -0.81 -10.11
N CYS A 13 -14.12 0.48 -10.25
CA CYS A 13 -12.90 0.95 -10.91
C CYS A 13 -11.63 0.42 -10.23
N SER A 14 -11.58 0.45 -8.89
CA SER A 14 -10.43 -0.06 -8.13
C SER A 14 -10.32 -1.59 -8.14
N VAL A 15 -11.43 -2.30 -8.27
CA VAL A 15 -11.45 -3.77 -8.43
C VAL A 15 -10.93 -4.16 -9.81
N LEU A 16 -11.23 -3.41 -10.86
CA LEU A 16 -10.72 -3.66 -12.20
C LEU A 16 -9.23 -3.38 -12.32
N LEU A 17 -8.78 -2.25 -11.77
CA LEU A 17 -7.38 -1.82 -11.77
C LEU A 17 -7.06 -1.10 -10.46
N PRO A 18 -6.05 -1.55 -9.71
CA PRO A 18 -5.66 -0.89 -8.49
C PRO A 18 -5.21 0.55 -8.79
N GLY A 19 -5.80 1.52 -8.09
CA GLY A 19 -5.55 2.94 -8.31
C GLY A 19 -6.56 3.65 -9.22
N LEU A 20 -7.34 2.94 -10.05
CA LEU A 20 -8.29 3.59 -10.97
C LEU A 20 -9.44 4.28 -10.23
N GLY A 21 -9.90 3.74 -9.11
CA GLY A 21 -10.91 4.37 -8.27
C GLY A 21 -10.45 5.68 -7.64
N GLN A 22 -9.17 5.78 -7.29
CA GLN A 22 -8.57 7.04 -6.82
C GLN A 22 -8.52 8.08 -7.94
N VAL A 23 -8.19 7.67 -9.17
CA VAL A 23 -8.24 8.55 -10.34
C VAL A 23 -9.68 9.04 -10.58
N TYR A 24 -10.67 8.16 -10.46
CA TYR A 24 -12.09 8.52 -10.54
C TYR A 24 -12.49 9.53 -9.47
N ASN A 25 -11.94 9.42 -8.26
CA ASN A 25 -12.12 10.36 -7.16
C ASN A 25 -11.29 11.66 -7.29
N ARG A 26 -10.64 11.88 -8.43
CA ARG A 26 -9.75 13.02 -8.74
C ARG A 26 -8.44 13.04 -7.95
N GLU A 27 -8.04 11.93 -7.36
CA GLU A 27 -6.74 11.73 -6.70
C GLU A 27 -5.74 11.02 -7.63
N SER A 28 -5.51 11.59 -8.81
CA SER A 28 -4.70 10.95 -9.86
C SER A 28 -3.28 10.60 -9.42
N LYS A 29 -2.65 11.44 -8.59
CA LYS A 29 -1.30 11.17 -8.05
C LYS A 29 -1.29 9.91 -7.19
N LYS A 30 -2.26 9.78 -6.30
CA LYS A 30 -2.41 8.62 -5.41
C LYS A 30 -2.71 7.35 -6.22
N GLY A 31 -3.63 7.46 -7.19
CA GLY A 31 -3.98 6.36 -8.08
C GLY A 31 -2.77 5.86 -8.88
N LEU A 32 -1.94 6.76 -9.40
CA LEU A 32 -0.72 6.40 -10.14
C LEU A 32 0.31 5.70 -9.25
N ILE A 33 0.51 6.17 -8.02
CA ILE A 33 1.43 5.55 -7.05
C ILE A 33 0.96 4.12 -6.72
N ILE A 34 -0.33 3.93 -6.43
CA ILE A 34 -0.90 2.61 -6.14
C ILE A 34 -0.71 1.67 -7.33
N PHE A 35 -1.00 2.14 -8.54
CA PHE A 35 -0.81 1.36 -9.76
C PHE A 35 0.67 0.97 -9.97
N ALA A 36 1.60 1.92 -9.82
CA ALA A 36 3.03 1.66 -9.94
C ALA A 36 3.52 0.64 -8.90
N CYS A 37 3.05 0.73 -7.65
CA CYS A 37 3.33 -0.26 -6.60
C CYS A 37 2.78 -1.65 -6.95
N ALA A 38 1.57 -1.73 -7.50
CA ALA A 38 0.97 -3.00 -7.90
C ALA A 38 1.75 -3.67 -9.04
N VAL A 39 2.13 -2.90 -10.06
CA VAL A 39 2.98 -3.38 -11.16
C VAL A 39 4.35 -3.81 -10.64
N GLY A 40 4.98 -3.00 -9.77
CA GLY A 40 6.27 -3.32 -9.15
C GLY A 40 6.22 -4.64 -8.37
N LEU A 41 5.19 -4.86 -7.56
CA LEU A 41 5.00 -6.13 -6.83
C LEU A 41 4.78 -7.32 -7.77
N GLY A 42 4.01 -7.14 -8.84
CA GLY A 42 3.79 -8.18 -9.83
C GLY A 42 5.09 -8.58 -10.55
N VAL A 43 5.87 -7.60 -10.97
CA VAL A 43 7.17 -7.82 -11.64
C VAL A 43 8.17 -8.47 -10.67
N LEU A 44 8.32 -7.94 -9.45
CA LEU A 44 9.19 -8.53 -8.44
C LEU A 44 8.75 -9.96 -8.09
N GLY A 45 7.44 -10.17 -7.94
CA GLY A 45 6.89 -11.49 -7.65
C GLY A 45 7.18 -12.53 -8.73
N SER A 46 7.33 -12.11 -9.99
CA SER A 46 7.68 -13.03 -11.09
C SER A 46 9.16 -13.49 -11.06
N TRP A 47 10.03 -12.74 -10.38
CA TRP A 47 11.46 -13.07 -10.25
C TRP A 47 11.78 -13.97 -9.07
N PHE A 48 10.84 -14.13 -8.15
CA PHE A 48 10.97 -14.98 -6.98
C PHE A 48 10.20 -16.29 -7.14
N SER A 49 10.56 -17.29 -6.35
CA SER A 49 9.87 -18.59 -6.28
C SER A 49 9.60 -18.98 -4.83
N GLY A 50 8.71 -19.94 -4.64
CA GLY A 50 8.41 -20.46 -3.32
C GLY A 50 7.77 -19.43 -2.38
N PHE A 51 8.21 -19.40 -1.12
CA PHE A 51 7.65 -18.55 -0.08
C PHE A 51 7.69 -17.05 -0.41
N ASN A 52 8.78 -16.58 -1.02
CA ASN A 52 8.92 -15.16 -1.37
C ASN A 52 7.94 -14.73 -2.46
N GLN A 53 7.70 -15.58 -3.46
CA GLN A 53 6.67 -15.35 -4.47
C GLN A 53 5.28 -15.28 -3.84
N PHE A 54 4.95 -16.21 -2.96
CA PHE A 54 3.68 -16.20 -2.23
C PHE A 54 3.50 -14.92 -1.41
N ALA A 55 4.54 -14.48 -0.70
CA ALA A 55 4.50 -13.26 0.09
C ALA A 55 4.27 -11.99 -0.78
N MET A 56 4.91 -11.92 -1.98
CA MET A 56 4.69 -10.81 -2.91
C MET A 56 3.27 -10.80 -3.49
N LEU A 57 2.73 -11.97 -3.82
CA LEU A 57 1.34 -12.09 -4.28
C LEU A 57 0.34 -11.71 -3.18
N LEU A 58 0.59 -12.14 -1.95
CA LEU A 58 -0.24 -11.75 -0.80
C LEU A 58 -0.20 -10.22 -0.58
N ALA A 59 0.99 -9.61 -0.65
CA ALA A 59 1.15 -8.15 -0.56
C ALA A 59 0.39 -7.43 -1.68
N LEU A 60 0.42 -7.95 -2.90
CA LEU A 60 -0.34 -7.42 -4.04
C LEU A 60 -1.85 -7.48 -3.79
N VAL A 61 -2.37 -8.60 -3.29
CA VAL A 61 -3.80 -8.75 -2.95
C VAL A 61 -4.20 -7.77 -1.84
N LEU A 62 -3.39 -7.64 -0.79
CA LEU A 62 -3.64 -6.70 0.30
C LEU A 62 -3.62 -5.24 -0.16
N LEU A 63 -2.66 -4.88 -1.03
CA LEU A 63 -2.62 -3.56 -1.67
C LEU A 63 -3.90 -3.31 -2.47
N TRP A 64 -4.34 -4.28 -3.25
CA TRP A 64 -5.53 -4.18 -4.09
C TRP A 64 -6.79 -3.97 -3.26
N LEU A 65 -6.99 -4.79 -2.23
CA LEU A 65 -8.14 -4.67 -1.32
C LEU A 65 -8.14 -3.33 -0.59
N SER A 66 -6.98 -2.87 -0.10
CA SER A 66 -6.86 -1.58 0.57
C SER A 66 -7.17 -0.41 -0.37
N ALA A 67 -6.70 -0.47 -1.63
CA ALA A 67 -7.00 0.53 -2.63
C ALA A 67 -8.50 0.58 -2.97
N ALA A 68 -9.16 -0.57 -3.09
CA ALA A 68 -10.59 -0.64 -3.37
C ALA A 68 -11.44 -0.08 -2.22
N THR A 69 -11.10 -0.42 -0.97
CA THR A 69 -11.79 0.10 0.22
C THR A 69 -11.57 1.60 0.40
N ASP A 70 -10.35 2.09 0.17
CA ASP A 70 -10.01 3.51 0.24
C ASP A 70 -10.80 4.31 -0.82
N ALA A 71 -10.82 3.86 -2.07
CA ALA A 71 -11.58 4.52 -3.14
C ALA A 71 -13.09 4.61 -2.83
N TYR A 72 -13.67 3.54 -2.28
CA TYR A 72 -15.06 3.52 -1.86
C TYR A 72 -15.33 4.53 -0.74
N GLN A 73 -14.47 4.55 0.28
CA GLN A 73 -14.65 5.43 1.43
C GLN A 73 -14.45 6.91 1.09
N MET A 74 -13.47 7.22 0.24
CA MET A 74 -13.27 8.58 -0.28
C MET A 74 -14.49 9.08 -1.04
N ALA A 75 -15.07 8.26 -1.90
CA ALA A 75 -16.28 8.62 -2.64
C ALA A 75 -17.50 8.77 -1.70
N LYS A 76 -17.61 7.91 -0.66
CA LYS A 76 -18.71 7.96 0.31
C LYS A 76 -18.62 9.20 1.21
N ASN A 77 -17.43 9.60 1.62
CA ASN A 77 -17.21 10.69 2.59
C ASN A 77 -16.93 12.04 1.89
N ALA A 78 -17.32 12.20 0.64
CA ALA A 78 -17.16 13.43 -0.14
C ALA A 78 -15.71 13.98 -0.16
N GLY A 79 -14.73 13.09 -0.21
CA GLY A 79 -13.31 13.45 -0.27
C GLY A 79 -12.62 13.61 1.09
N HIS A 80 -13.34 13.47 2.19
CA HIS A 80 -12.72 13.42 3.52
C HIS A 80 -12.37 11.97 3.88
N LEU A 81 -11.07 11.69 4.01
CA LEU A 81 -10.63 10.43 4.62
C LEU A 81 -11.13 10.42 6.07
N ALA A 82 -11.77 9.33 6.47
CA ALA A 82 -12.17 9.18 7.86
C ALA A 82 -10.91 9.33 8.75
N GLU A 83 -11.00 10.14 9.81
CA GLU A 83 -9.90 10.36 10.78
C GLU A 83 -9.27 9.05 11.30
N PHE A 84 -10.04 7.96 11.22
CA PHE A 84 -9.62 6.62 11.59
C PHE A 84 -8.35 6.16 10.86
N TYR A 85 -8.19 6.45 9.54
CA TYR A 85 -7.04 6.02 8.75
C TYR A 85 -5.74 6.73 9.16
N TYR A 86 -5.83 7.90 9.79
CA TYR A 86 -4.67 8.65 10.25
C TYR A 86 -4.33 8.41 11.72
N ARG A 87 -5.10 7.58 12.43
CA ARG A 87 -4.76 7.20 13.81
C ARG A 87 -3.42 6.45 13.82
N LYS A 88 -2.55 6.80 14.77
CA LYS A 88 -1.23 6.17 14.94
C LYS A 88 -1.32 4.64 14.95
N THR A 89 -2.27 4.10 15.69
CA THR A 89 -2.48 2.64 15.80
C THR A 89 -2.77 2.00 14.44
N PHE A 90 -3.64 2.60 13.63
CA PHE A 90 -3.98 2.08 12.31
C PHE A 90 -2.78 2.12 11.37
N VAL A 91 -2.05 3.26 11.32
CA VAL A 91 -0.86 3.42 10.48
C VAL A 91 0.22 2.40 10.86
N VAL A 92 0.49 2.22 12.17
CA VAL A 92 1.47 1.24 12.66
C VAL A 92 1.03 -0.19 12.32
N THR A 93 -0.24 -0.52 12.51
CA THR A 93 -0.78 -1.84 12.14
C THR A 93 -0.60 -2.11 10.65
N MET A 94 -0.89 -1.13 9.79
CA MET A 94 -0.69 -1.24 8.34
C MET A 94 0.78 -1.38 7.97
N LEU A 95 1.69 -0.65 8.62
CA LEU A 95 3.13 -0.81 8.42
C LEU A 95 3.64 -2.21 8.79
N LEU A 96 3.07 -2.82 9.83
CA LEU A 96 3.43 -4.18 10.25
C LEU A 96 2.82 -5.25 9.34
N LEU A 97 1.58 -5.07 8.85
CA LEU A 97 0.88 -6.05 8.02
C LEU A 97 1.31 -5.99 6.54
N VAL A 98 1.40 -4.78 6.00
CA VAL A 98 1.60 -4.56 4.56
C VAL A 98 3.02 -4.08 4.26
N GLY A 99 3.80 -3.76 5.31
CA GLY A 99 5.19 -3.36 5.19
C GLY A 99 5.40 -2.04 4.43
N PRO A 100 6.37 -1.99 3.50
CA PRO A 100 6.75 -0.76 2.78
C PRO A 100 5.62 -0.09 2.02
N LEU A 101 4.57 -0.84 1.65
CA LEU A 101 3.42 -0.31 0.90
C LEU A 101 2.54 0.64 1.72
N ALA A 102 2.64 0.57 3.06
CA ALA A 102 1.94 1.50 3.95
C ALA A 102 2.73 2.81 4.21
N LEU A 103 3.95 2.96 3.65
CA LEU A 103 4.74 4.19 3.80
C LEU A 103 4.02 5.46 3.35
N PRO A 104 3.28 5.50 2.23
CA PRO A 104 2.52 6.69 1.87
C PRO A 104 1.55 7.13 2.98
N LEU A 105 0.88 6.18 3.63
CA LEU A 105 -0.05 6.46 4.72
C LEU A 105 0.67 7.06 5.95
N LEU A 106 1.88 6.59 6.25
CA LEU A 106 2.73 7.16 7.31
C LEU A 106 3.10 8.63 7.00
N TRP A 107 3.44 8.92 5.75
CA TRP A 107 3.86 10.27 5.34
C TRP A 107 2.70 11.26 5.24
N GLU A 108 1.51 10.80 4.89
CA GLU A 108 0.27 11.61 4.91
C GLU A 108 -0.26 11.85 6.33
N SER A 109 0.03 10.95 7.28
CA SER A 109 -0.46 11.06 8.65
C SER A 109 0.18 12.24 9.38
N THR A 110 -0.66 13.19 9.84
CA THR A 110 -0.24 14.34 10.65
C THR A 110 0.13 13.97 12.08
N ASN A 111 -0.22 12.76 12.52
CA ASN A 111 -0.06 12.31 13.91
C ASN A 111 1.37 11.86 14.26
N PHE A 112 2.26 11.78 13.29
CA PHE A 112 3.66 11.40 13.50
C PHE A 112 4.59 12.61 13.37
N SER A 113 5.56 12.71 14.30
CA SER A 113 6.64 13.69 14.17
C SER A 113 7.51 13.38 12.95
N ARG A 114 8.22 14.40 12.42
CA ARG A 114 9.12 14.22 11.26
C ARG A 114 10.17 13.14 11.52
N THR A 115 10.77 13.15 12.71
CA THR A 115 11.73 12.14 13.14
C THR A 115 11.10 10.74 13.23
N GLY A 116 9.88 10.64 13.77
CA GLY A 116 9.16 9.37 13.86
C GLY A 116 8.85 8.74 12.49
N ARG A 117 8.50 9.55 11.48
CA ARG A 117 8.27 9.07 10.11
C ARG A 117 9.55 8.48 9.51
N TRP A 118 10.69 9.17 9.66
CA TRP A 118 11.97 8.66 9.18
C TRP A 118 12.38 7.37 9.89
N LEU A 119 12.20 7.30 11.21
CA LEU A 119 12.54 6.12 11.99
C LEU A 119 11.71 4.91 11.55
N TRP A 120 10.41 5.03 11.42
CA TRP A 120 9.54 3.96 10.90
C TRP A 120 9.88 3.59 9.45
N THR A 121 10.20 4.55 8.60
CA THR A 121 10.62 4.29 7.21
C THR A 121 11.88 3.44 7.18
N ILE A 122 12.90 3.78 7.97
CA ILE A 122 14.16 3.04 8.04
C ILE A 122 13.91 1.61 8.53
N ILE A 123 13.12 1.43 9.60
CA ILE A 123 12.80 0.10 10.14
C ILE A 123 12.12 -0.76 9.08
N VAL A 124 11.07 -0.25 8.46
CA VAL A 124 10.26 -1.02 7.51
C VAL A 124 11.08 -1.37 6.25
N VAL A 125 11.87 -0.44 5.73
CA VAL A 125 12.74 -0.69 4.58
C VAL A 125 13.84 -1.68 4.91
N SER A 126 14.46 -1.58 6.11
CA SER A 126 15.48 -2.55 6.55
C SER A 126 14.92 -3.97 6.66
N VAL A 127 13.74 -4.12 7.25
CA VAL A 127 13.05 -5.42 7.35
C VAL A 127 12.74 -5.99 5.96
N ALA A 128 12.25 -5.16 5.05
CA ALA A 128 11.97 -5.58 3.67
C ALA A 128 13.24 -6.02 2.92
N LEU A 129 14.34 -5.29 3.08
CA LEU A 129 15.63 -5.64 2.48
C LEU A 129 16.18 -6.96 3.04
N LEU A 130 16.09 -7.16 4.37
CA LEU A 130 16.46 -8.43 5.01
C LEU A 130 15.62 -9.59 4.46
N PHE A 131 14.31 -9.40 4.31
CA PHE A 131 13.42 -10.41 3.75
C PHE A 131 13.81 -10.79 2.31
N ILE A 132 14.14 -9.81 1.48
CA ILE A 132 14.61 -10.03 0.10
C ILE A 132 15.98 -10.71 0.08
N ALA A 133 16.87 -10.37 1.02
CA ALA A 133 18.23 -10.92 1.10
C ALA A 133 18.27 -12.36 1.65
N THR A 134 17.28 -12.78 2.42
CA THR A 134 17.23 -14.10 3.08
C THR A 134 17.55 -15.29 2.18
N PRO A 135 16.96 -15.44 0.98
CA PRO A 135 17.25 -16.58 0.10
C PRO A 135 18.68 -16.59 -0.42
N TYR A 136 19.31 -15.42 -0.55
CA TYR A 136 20.72 -15.32 -1.00
C TYR A 136 21.68 -15.67 0.14
N LEU A 137 21.37 -15.24 1.36
CA LEU A 137 22.17 -15.57 2.54
C LEU A 137 22.13 -17.06 2.86
N LEU A 138 20.96 -17.70 2.75
CA LEU A 138 20.81 -19.13 3.02
C LEU A 138 21.52 -20.00 1.98
N LYS A 139 21.55 -19.58 0.70
CA LYS A 139 22.32 -20.30 -0.34
C LYS A 139 23.83 -20.30 -0.06
N GLY A 140 24.38 -19.27 0.56
CA GLY A 140 25.79 -19.18 0.94
C GLY A 140 26.19 -20.03 2.15
N ILE A 141 25.21 -20.53 2.92
CA ILE A 141 25.47 -21.35 4.12
C ILE A 141 25.38 -22.85 3.79
N VAL A 142 24.70 -23.22 2.71
CA VAL A 142 24.43 -24.64 2.33
C VAL A 142 25.46 -25.16 1.31
N VAL A 143 26.48 -24.39 0.97
CA VAL A 143 27.66 -24.80 0.21
C VAL A 143 28.82 -24.93 1.17
#